data_d25685521ed627c45cac0ba023dbdfc1
#
_entry.id   d25685521ed627c45cac0ba023dbdfc1
#
_cell.length_a   1.000
_cell.length_b   1.000
_cell.length_c   1.000
_cell.angle_alpha   90.00
_cell.angle_beta   90.00
_cell.angle_gamma   90.00
#
_symmetry.space_group_name_H-M   'P 1'
#
loop_
_entity.id
_entity.type
_entity.pdbx_description
1 polymer ?
#
loop_
_entity_poly.entity_id
_entity_poly.type
_entity_poly.pdbx_seq_one_letter_code
_entity_poly.pdbx_strand_id
1 'polypeptide(L)'
;AATPYAAVYKFDWLSATGTAILFAALLSIVCLRMKPKDALTTFAGTLKDLALPIYSIGMVLAFAFISNYSGLSSTLALALAHTGHAFTFFSPFLGWLGVFLTGSDTSSNALFAALQATAAQQIGVSDILLVA
;
A
#
# COMPACT_ATOMS: atom_id res chain seq x y z
N ALA A 1 -20.95 21.67 4.73
CA ALA A 1 -21.55 20.46 5.28
C ALA A 1 -20.56 19.32 5.05
N ALA A 2 -20.11 18.65 6.13
CA ALA A 2 -19.25 17.49 6.02
C ALA A 2 -20.05 16.37 5.35
N THR A 3 -19.68 15.99 4.13
CA THR A 3 -20.27 14.81 3.49
C THR A 3 -19.77 13.57 4.24
N PRO A 4 -20.68 12.69 4.69
CA PRO A 4 -20.26 11.47 5.37
C PRO A 4 -19.40 10.63 4.43
N TYR A 5 -18.24 10.20 4.91
CA TYR A 5 -17.36 9.30 4.16
C TYR A 5 -18.04 7.94 4.00
N ALA A 6 -18.27 7.52 2.77
CA ALA A 6 -18.80 6.20 2.48
C ALA A 6 -17.69 5.15 2.68
N ALA A 7 -17.66 4.50 3.84
CA ALA A 7 -16.78 3.38 4.09
C ALA A 7 -17.29 2.13 3.35
N VAL A 8 -17.05 2.07 2.03
CA VAL A 8 -17.41 0.92 1.20
C VAL A 8 -16.17 0.07 0.99
N TYR A 9 -16.22 -1.16 1.51
CA TYR A 9 -15.18 -2.16 1.26
C TYR A 9 -15.58 -3.05 0.07
N LYS A 10 -14.79 -3.01 -1.00
CA LYS A 10 -14.98 -3.86 -2.16
C LYS A 10 -14.20 -5.16 -1.98
N PHE A 11 -14.91 -6.27 -1.75
CA PHE A 11 -14.32 -7.58 -1.50
C PHE A 11 -14.16 -8.39 -2.80
N ASP A 12 -13.14 -8.08 -3.58
CA ASP A 12 -12.83 -8.74 -4.86
C ASP A 12 -11.89 -9.95 -4.66
N TRP A 13 -12.33 -10.94 -3.85
CA TRP A 13 -11.49 -12.07 -3.49
C TRP A 13 -11.08 -12.96 -4.67
N LEU A 14 -11.93 -13.07 -5.70
CA LEU A 14 -11.68 -13.95 -6.85
C LEU A 14 -10.66 -13.37 -7.83
N SER A 15 -10.64 -12.04 -8.00
CA SER A 15 -9.70 -11.32 -8.85
C SER A 15 -8.41 -10.91 -8.13
N ALA A 16 -8.34 -11.15 -6.82
CA ALA A 16 -7.14 -10.82 -6.05
C ALA A 16 -5.95 -11.69 -6.46
N THR A 17 -4.80 -11.05 -6.66
CA THR A 17 -3.54 -11.73 -7.00
C THR A 17 -3.18 -12.83 -6.01
N GLY A 18 -3.43 -12.61 -4.71
CA GLY A 18 -3.22 -13.61 -3.66
C GLY A 18 -4.02 -14.89 -3.87
N THR A 19 -5.25 -14.78 -4.38
CA THR A 19 -6.09 -15.95 -4.70
C THR A 19 -5.47 -16.77 -5.84
N ALA A 20 -4.98 -16.11 -6.89
CA ALA A 20 -4.29 -16.78 -8.00
C ALA A 20 -3.02 -17.51 -7.54
N ILE A 21 -2.23 -16.88 -6.66
CA ILE A 21 -1.03 -17.47 -6.06
C ILE A 21 -1.41 -18.69 -5.20
N LEU A 22 -2.47 -18.60 -4.41
CA LEU A 22 -2.96 -19.72 -3.59
C LEU A 22 -3.35 -20.91 -4.46
N PHE A 23 -4.11 -20.67 -5.54
CA PHE A 23 -4.48 -21.75 -6.49
C PHE A 23 -3.25 -22.36 -7.16
N ALA A 24 -2.27 -21.55 -7.58
CA ALA A 24 -1.03 -22.03 -8.14
C ALA A 24 -0.25 -22.91 -7.13
N ALA A 25 -0.19 -22.51 -5.88
CA ALA A 25 0.43 -23.27 -4.81
C ALA A 25 -0.27 -24.63 -4.58
N LEU A 26 -1.61 -24.64 -4.54
CA LEU A 26 -2.39 -25.86 -4.39
C LEU A 26 -2.19 -26.82 -5.56
N LEU A 27 -2.19 -26.29 -6.80
CA LEU A 27 -1.90 -27.09 -8.00
C LEU A 27 -0.48 -27.67 -7.95
N SER A 28 0.50 -26.90 -7.49
CA SER A 28 1.89 -27.34 -7.36
C SER A 28 2.02 -28.52 -6.39
N ILE A 29 1.29 -28.50 -5.26
CA ILE A 29 1.26 -29.61 -4.29
C ILE A 29 0.80 -30.91 -4.99
N VAL A 30 -0.26 -30.81 -5.80
CA VAL A 30 -0.79 -31.96 -6.54
C VAL A 30 0.18 -32.43 -7.62
N CYS A 31 0.70 -31.52 -8.45
CA CYS A 31 1.62 -31.83 -9.53
C CYS A 31 2.93 -32.47 -9.04
N LEU A 32 3.47 -31.96 -7.94
CA LEU A 32 4.69 -32.48 -7.29
C LEU A 32 4.44 -33.71 -6.44
N ARG A 33 3.19 -34.17 -6.32
CA ARG A 33 2.80 -35.31 -5.48
C ARG A 33 3.32 -35.18 -4.03
N MET A 34 3.28 -33.97 -3.48
CA MET A 34 3.73 -33.75 -2.09
C MET A 34 2.81 -34.48 -1.12
N LYS A 35 3.38 -35.01 -0.06
CA LYS A 35 2.58 -35.59 1.03
C LYS A 35 1.81 -34.47 1.73
N PRO A 36 0.52 -34.66 2.06
CA PRO A 36 -0.29 -33.64 2.73
C PRO A 36 0.33 -33.11 4.04
N LYS A 37 1.01 -33.98 4.77
CA LYS A 37 1.72 -33.62 5.99
C LYS A 37 2.84 -32.60 5.72
N ASP A 38 3.64 -32.84 4.69
CA ASP A 38 4.77 -31.96 4.33
C ASP A 38 4.25 -30.63 3.83
N ALA A 39 3.19 -30.63 3.01
CA ALA A 39 2.53 -29.41 2.54
C ALA A 39 1.99 -28.57 3.70
N LEU A 40 1.32 -29.19 4.68
CA LEU A 40 0.79 -28.51 5.86
C LEU A 40 1.91 -27.96 6.75
N THR A 41 2.98 -28.72 6.95
CA THR A 41 4.14 -28.28 7.74
C THR A 41 4.83 -27.09 7.08
N THR A 42 5.02 -27.13 5.75
CA THR A 42 5.60 -26.03 4.99
C THR A 42 4.70 -24.79 5.07
N PHE A 43 3.39 -24.94 4.91
CA PHE A 43 2.45 -23.83 5.01
C PHE A 43 2.47 -23.17 6.40
N ALA A 44 2.45 -23.99 7.47
CA ALA A 44 2.53 -23.48 8.84
C ALA A 44 3.86 -22.76 9.11
N GLY A 45 4.98 -23.30 8.60
CA GLY A 45 6.29 -22.64 8.65
C GLY A 45 6.28 -21.29 7.95
N THR A 46 5.77 -21.25 6.73
CA THR A 46 5.63 -20.01 5.95
C THR A 46 4.78 -18.95 6.67
N LEU A 47 3.65 -19.34 7.25
CA LEU A 47 2.83 -18.42 8.05
C LEU A 47 3.59 -17.85 9.25
N LYS A 48 4.37 -18.68 9.93
CA LYS A 48 5.19 -18.23 11.06
C LYS A 48 6.27 -17.25 10.61
N ASP A 49 6.96 -17.54 9.51
CA ASP A 49 8.02 -16.69 8.97
C ASP A 49 7.47 -15.35 8.45
N LEU A 50 6.27 -15.36 7.89
CA LEU A 50 5.59 -14.17 7.37
C LEU A 50 4.80 -13.40 8.43
N ALA A 51 4.66 -13.89 9.65
CA ALA A 51 3.84 -13.25 10.69
C ALA A 51 4.29 -11.80 10.96
N LEU A 52 5.58 -11.58 11.11
CA LEU A 52 6.12 -10.22 11.35
C LEU A 52 5.98 -9.30 10.14
N PRO A 53 6.33 -9.69 8.90
CA PRO A 53 6.02 -8.92 7.69
C PRO A 53 4.54 -8.56 7.56
N ILE A 54 3.62 -9.51 7.76
CA ILE A 54 2.17 -9.27 7.68
C ILE A 54 1.74 -8.23 8.72
N TYR A 55 2.21 -8.37 9.96
CA TYR A 55 1.93 -7.41 11.02
C TYR A 55 2.46 -6.00 10.66
N SER A 56 3.70 -5.90 10.17
CA SER A 56 4.31 -4.63 9.78
C SER A 56 3.53 -3.94 8.67
N ILE A 57 3.14 -4.69 7.62
CA ILE A 57 2.33 -4.16 6.53
C ILE A 57 0.96 -3.68 7.04
N GLY A 58 0.32 -4.47 7.91
CA GLY A 58 -0.95 -4.09 8.53
C GLY A 58 -0.86 -2.78 9.31
N MET A 59 0.22 -2.60 10.09
CA MET A 59 0.45 -1.37 10.86
C MET A 59 0.72 -0.16 9.96
N VAL A 60 1.49 -0.33 8.88
CA VAL A 60 1.72 0.73 7.88
C VAL A 60 0.41 1.16 7.21
N LEU A 61 -0.41 0.20 6.78
CA LEU A 61 -1.71 0.49 6.19
C LEU A 61 -2.65 1.17 7.18
N ALA A 62 -2.71 0.71 8.43
CA ALA A 62 -3.51 1.35 9.47
C ALA A 62 -3.08 2.81 9.69
N PHE A 63 -1.78 3.07 9.75
CA PHE A 63 -1.25 4.44 9.85
C PHE A 63 -1.63 5.29 8.63
N ALA A 64 -1.51 4.74 7.41
CA ALA A 64 -1.89 5.44 6.19
C ALA A 64 -3.37 5.83 6.19
N PHE A 65 -4.27 4.91 6.56
CA PHE A 65 -5.70 5.19 6.66
C PHE A 65 -6.00 6.25 7.72
N ILE A 66 -5.42 6.13 8.91
CA ILE A 66 -5.60 7.12 9.99
C ILE A 66 -5.11 8.50 9.53
N SER A 67 -3.95 8.59 8.89
CA SER A 67 -3.39 9.85 8.39
C SER A 67 -4.29 10.50 7.33
N ASN A 68 -4.85 9.69 6.42
CA ASN A 68 -5.76 10.19 5.41
C ASN A 68 -7.11 10.66 6.00
N TYR A 69 -7.69 9.89 6.92
CA TYR A 69 -8.98 10.23 7.54
C TYR A 69 -8.89 11.38 8.54
N SER A 70 -7.77 11.53 9.24
CA SER A 70 -7.54 12.64 10.17
C SER A 70 -7.25 13.98 9.46
N GLY A 71 -7.04 13.96 8.14
CA GLY A 71 -6.62 15.14 7.39
C GLY A 71 -5.13 15.49 7.54
N LEU A 72 -4.34 14.65 8.20
CA LEU A 72 -2.90 14.85 8.37
C LEU A 72 -2.21 14.93 7.01
N SER A 73 -2.52 14.00 6.10
CA SER A 73 -1.98 13.99 4.73
C SER A 73 -2.30 15.29 3.98
N SER A 74 -3.54 15.79 4.10
CA SER A 74 -3.95 17.05 3.46
C SER A 74 -3.21 18.26 4.06
N THR A 75 -3.03 18.29 5.38
CA THR A 75 -2.30 19.37 6.06
C THR A 75 -0.83 19.40 5.65
N LEU A 76 -0.18 18.23 5.59
CA LEU A 76 1.19 18.12 5.12
C LEU A 76 1.31 18.48 3.62
N ALA A 77 0.34 18.06 2.80
CA ALA A 77 0.31 18.44 1.38
C ALA A 77 0.24 19.95 1.20
N LEU A 78 -0.60 20.64 1.98
CA LEU A 78 -0.67 22.11 1.96
C LEU A 78 0.64 22.76 2.37
N ALA A 79 1.29 22.26 3.42
CA ALA A 79 2.59 22.75 3.86
C ALA A 79 3.66 22.57 2.76
N LEU A 80 3.67 21.42 2.09
CA LEU A 80 4.58 21.15 0.97
C LEU A 80 4.25 21.97 -0.29
N ALA A 81 2.97 22.25 -0.54
CA ALA A 81 2.52 23.09 -1.66
C ALA A 81 3.07 24.52 -1.56
N HIS A 82 3.39 25.03 -0.35
CA HIS A 82 4.07 26.31 -0.18
C HIS A 82 5.45 26.36 -0.84
N THR A 83 6.09 25.23 -1.12
CA THR A 83 7.35 25.18 -1.89
C THR A 83 7.13 25.39 -3.40
N GLY A 84 5.86 25.45 -3.84
CA GLY A 84 5.49 25.66 -5.24
C GLY A 84 6.04 24.58 -6.17
N HIS A 85 6.48 24.97 -7.36
CA HIS A 85 7.01 24.02 -8.35
C HIS A 85 8.26 23.25 -7.91
N ALA A 86 8.98 23.70 -6.87
CA ALA A 86 10.10 22.93 -6.31
C ALA A 86 9.65 21.59 -5.74
N PHE A 87 8.39 21.48 -5.30
CA PHE A 87 7.82 20.20 -4.84
C PHE A 87 7.84 19.13 -5.93
N THR A 88 7.64 19.49 -7.20
CA THR A 88 7.69 18.55 -8.33
C THR A 88 9.05 17.84 -8.42
N PHE A 89 10.13 18.57 -8.12
CA PHE A 89 11.47 17.98 -8.08
C PHE A 89 11.68 17.08 -6.86
N PHE A 90 11.11 17.42 -5.71
CA PHE A 90 11.28 16.63 -4.47
C PHE A 90 10.30 15.46 -4.34
N SER A 91 9.21 15.44 -5.08
CA SER A 91 8.17 14.40 -4.99
C SER A 91 8.71 12.98 -5.20
N PRO A 92 9.58 12.69 -6.17
CA PRO A 92 10.17 11.35 -6.32
C PRO A 92 10.98 10.90 -5.09
N PHE A 93 11.60 11.82 -4.37
CA PHE A 93 12.33 11.49 -3.16
C PHE A 93 11.42 11.03 -2.01
N LEU A 94 10.18 11.55 -1.95
CA LEU A 94 9.18 11.06 -1.00
C LEU A 94 8.77 9.63 -1.31
N GLY A 95 8.54 9.30 -2.57
CA GLY A 95 8.28 7.93 -3.02
C GLY A 95 9.46 7.00 -2.67
N TRP A 96 10.67 7.41 -3.01
CA TRP A 96 11.88 6.66 -2.69
C TRP A 96 12.06 6.45 -1.17
N LEU A 97 11.87 7.49 -0.36
CA LEU A 97 11.91 7.36 1.10
C LEU A 97 10.82 6.41 1.61
N GLY A 98 9.64 6.45 1.02
CA GLY A 98 8.56 5.53 1.36
C GLY A 98 8.95 4.08 1.12
N VAL A 99 9.49 3.77 -0.04
CA VAL A 99 9.98 2.41 -0.37
C VAL A 99 11.16 2.02 0.52
N PHE A 100 12.08 2.93 0.76
CA PHE A 100 13.22 2.69 1.64
C PHE A 100 12.79 2.33 3.07
N LEU A 101 11.82 3.04 3.62
CA LEU A 101 11.33 2.82 4.98
C LEU A 101 10.46 1.56 5.11
N THR A 102 9.64 1.27 4.11
CA THR A 102 8.64 0.19 4.16
C THR A 102 9.10 -1.08 3.45
N GLY A 103 10.08 -0.99 2.55
CA GLY A 103 10.50 -2.09 1.69
C GLY A 103 9.45 -2.51 0.66
N SER A 104 8.44 -1.68 0.40
CA SER A 104 7.28 -2.03 -0.42
C SER A 104 6.72 -0.82 -1.17
N ASP A 105 6.59 -0.93 -2.49
CA ASP A 105 5.94 0.09 -3.32
C ASP A 105 4.49 0.29 -2.92
N THR A 106 3.76 -0.79 -2.66
CA THR A 106 2.35 -0.74 -2.25
C THR A 106 2.17 0.05 -0.96
N SER A 107 3.02 -0.19 0.03
CA SER A 107 2.97 0.53 1.31
C SER A 107 3.39 1.99 1.15
N SER A 108 4.39 2.28 0.31
CA SER A 108 4.81 3.63 -0.01
C SER A 108 3.69 4.43 -0.67
N ASN A 109 3.02 3.85 -1.67
CA ASN A 109 1.88 4.46 -2.33
C ASN A 109 0.71 4.70 -1.38
N ALA A 110 0.41 3.75 -0.49
CA ALA A 110 -0.62 3.94 0.53
C ALA A 110 -0.34 5.12 1.46
N LEU A 111 0.93 5.37 1.78
CA LEU A 111 1.34 6.48 2.64
C LEU A 111 1.35 7.83 1.92
N PHE A 112 1.93 7.90 0.72
CA PHE A 112 2.34 9.17 0.12
C PHE A 112 1.56 9.57 -1.13
N ALA A 113 0.88 8.63 -1.84
CA ALA A 113 0.19 8.97 -3.08
C ALA A 113 -0.92 10.02 -2.87
N ALA A 114 -1.72 9.90 -1.81
CA ALA A 114 -2.76 10.88 -1.49
C ALA A 114 -2.17 12.26 -1.16
N LEU A 115 -1.04 12.31 -0.45
CA LEU A 115 -0.32 13.53 -0.14
C LEU A 115 0.22 14.20 -1.41
N GLN A 116 0.89 13.42 -2.28
CA GLN A 116 1.43 13.92 -3.54
C GLN A 116 0.33 14.42 -4.48
N ALA A 117 -0.78 13.68 -4.62
CA ALA A 117 -1.92 14.09 -5.43
C ALA A 117 -2.53 15.41 -4.92
N THR A 118 -2.73 15.54 -3.61
CA THR A 118 -3.27 16.78 -3.01
C THR A 118 -2.32 17.95 -3.20
N ALA A 119 -1.02 17.77 -3.01
CA ALA A 119 -0.02 18.81 -3.25
C ALA A 119 0.03 19.23 -4.73
N ALA A 120 -0.03 18.27 -5.67
CA ALA A 120 -0.07 18.52 -7.11
C ALA A 120 -1.24 19.43 -7.51
N GLN A 121 -2.43 19.12 -7.00
CA GLN A 121 -3.64 19.93 -7.24
C GLN A 121 -3.49 21.36 -6.71
N GLN A 122 -2.85 21.54 -5.56
CA GLN A 122 -2.63 22.86 -4.97
C GLN A 122 -1.64 23.73 -5.77
N ILE A 123 -0.61 23.12 -6.36
CA ILE A 123 0.40 23.84 -7.17
C ILE A 123 0.04 23.90 -8.67
N GLY A 124 -1.11 23.32 -9.07
CA GLY A 124 -1.60 23.36 -10.45
C GLY A 124 -0.86 22.45 -11.43
N VAL A 125 -0.24 21.37 -10.95
CA VAL A 125 0.39 20.34 -11.81
C VAL A 125 -0.46 19.08 -11.86
N SER A 126 -0.22 18.23 -12.87
CA SER A 126 -0.93 16.96 -13.00
C SER A 126 -0.60 16.03 -11.84
N ASP A 127 -1.63 15.62 -11.10
CA ASP A 127 -1.55 14.64 -10.01
C ASP A 127 -1.11 13.28 -10.53
N ILE A 128 -1.55 12.89 -11.75
CA ILE A 128 -1.16 11.63 -12.39
C ILE A 128 0.36 11.58 -12.60
N LEU A 129 0.95 12.67 -13.12
CA LEU A 129 2.40 12.72 -13.37
C LEU A 129 3.23 12.78 -12.08
N LEU A 130 2.67 13.32 -11.01
CA LEU A 130 3.41 13.47 -9.76
C LEU A 130 3.38 12.20 -8.89
N VAL A 131 2.34 11.39 -9.04
CA VAL A 131 2.13 10.13 -8.29
C VAL A 131 2.67 8.91 -9.05
N ALA A 132 2.75 8.99 -10.39
CA ALA A 132 3.33 7.92 -11.23
C ALA A 132 4.83 7.81 -11.04
#